data_9ac35b35aedc3e5dd798bb81d743ce5b
#
_entry.id   9ac35b35aedc3e5dd798bb81d743ce5b
#
_cell.length_a   1.000
_cell.length_b   1.000
_cell.length_c   1.000
_cell.angle_alpha   90.00
_cell.angle_beta   90.00
_cell.angle_gamma   90.00
#
_symmetry.space_group_name_H-M   'P 1'
#
loop_
_entity.id
_entity.type
_entity.pdbx_description
1 polymer ?
#
loop_
_entity_poly.entity_id
_entity_poly.type
_entity_poly.pdbx_seq_one_letter_code
_entity_poly.pdbx_strand_id
1 'polypeptide(L)'
;MNHRCLMQNPIRHQADKLALGLLAVALFAGPTVAQITNPPSIKPLRAVDPGPRPVGNQSIAVKGAILNKGIVDTIQPKDADGNGAGHQLANLTPDQTAFWFASLAVFGEQATVDGASDPSTNNPSIRGLGPAFNGDSCFMCHSFPAIGGTSPFTNPQVALATAKGAQNALPPFIVLNGPIREARFPGDALSGGAVRPLFSIQGRSDAPAGCTLAQPDFTTQLQKNNVIFRIPTPTFGVGYIENTPDQTLRSSFEGTASQRSTLGIAGRFNTNGNDQTITRFGWKAQNKSLLLFSGEGANVEMGVTNELFPNERIAGKGCDVHELPEDTSNIVQPAVLAATSAGNAASLEASDIANFGVFLRLNAAPSQCAFDSGVDSSGAALCTPLANSGKAASIADGQAQFRSVGCALCHTETLTTGPSPFASLNNATFHPYSDFALHGMGQILADGVVQGAASGNEFRTAPLWGLGQRIFLLHDGRTKDLLEAIAAHQSPGSEANGVIQSFNGVTDAQRQDILNFLRSL
;
A
#
# COMPACT_ATOMS: atom_id res chain seq x y z
N MET A 1 -56.82 41.25 -0.34
CA MET A 1 -57.74 40.67 -1.35
C MET A 1 -57.50 39.19 -1.29
N ASN A 2 -58.24 38.41 -0.46
CA ASN A 2 -59.49 37.69 -0.72
C ASN A 2 -59.30 36.77 -1.97
N HIS A 3 -59.41 35.47 -1.89
CA HIS A 3 -60.44 34.61 -1.34
C HIS A 3 -60.01 33.18 -1.10
N ARG A 4 -60.51 32.64 -0.03
CA ARG A 4 -60.82 31.26 0.36
C ARG A 4 -61.69 30.55 -0.71
N CYS A 5 -61.59 29.24 -0.83
CA CYS A 5 -62.78 28.38 -0.68
C CYS A 5 -62.43 26.93 -0.34
N LEU A 6 -63.03 26.49 0.68
CA LEU A 6 -63.25 25.13 1.24
C LEU A 6 -64.27 24.34 0.41
N MET A 7 -64.25 23.01 0.47
CA MET A 7 -65.34 22.10 0.91
C MET A 7 -65.04 20.68 0.48
N GLN A 8 -64.79 19.73 1.41
CA GLN A 8 -65.74 18.85 2.10
C GLN A 8 -66.06 17.52 1.35
N ASN A 9 -65.78 16.45 2.11
CA ASN A 9 -66.14 15.04 1.96
C ASN A 9 -67.65 14.80 1.76
N PRO A 10 -68.07 13.58 1.32
CA PRO A 10 -68.51 12.62 2.32
C PRO A 10 -68.20 11.14 2.09
N ILE A 11 -68.14 10.46 3.21
CA ILE A 11 -68.14 9.05 3.55
C ILE A 11 -69.26 8.25 2.90
N ARG A 12 -69.00 7.00 2.42
CA ARG A 12 -69.91 5.87 2.50
C ARG A 12 -69.19 4.56 2.78
N HIS A 13 -69.62 3.91 3.85
CA HIS A 13 -69.37 2.54 4.25
C HIS A 13 -69.94 1.53 3.21
N GLN A 14 -69.24 0.46 3.00
CA GLN A 14 -69.81 -0.88 2.94
C GLN A 14 -68.77 -1.93 3.34
N ALA A 15 -69.19 -2.79 4.24
CA ALA A 15 -68.46 -3.91 4.79
C ALA A 15 -68.54 -5.14 3.90
N ASP A 16 -67.70 -6.11 4.21
CA ASP A 16 -67.72 -7.55 4.00
C ASP A 16 -66.87 -8.10 2.83
N LYS A 17 -65.77 -8.72 3.19
CA LYS A 17 -65.55 -10.19 3.17
C LYS A 17 -64.07 -10.51 3.52
N LEU A 18 -63.93 -11.30 4.57
CA LEU A 18 -62.68 -11.98 4.91
C LEU A 18 -62.21 -12.83 3.71
N ALA A 19 -60.95 -12.60 3.29
CA ALA A 19 -60.16 -13.60 2.57
C ALA A 19 -58.77 -13.63 3.25
N LEU A 20 -58.46 -14.74 3.91
CA LEU A 20 -57.14 -15.07 4.38
C LEU A 20 -56.18 -15.07 3.19
N GLY A 21 -55.36 -14.04 3.04
CA GLY A 21 -54.22 -14.01 2.15
C GLY A 21 -52.97 -14.23 2.97
N LEU A 22 -52.31 -15.36 2.79
CA LEU A 22 -50.96 -15.61 3.29
C LEU A 22 -50.03 -14.49 2.83
N LEU A 23 -49.57 -13.71 3.78
CA LEU A 23 -48.50 -12.74 3.54
C LEU A 23 -47.17 -13.51 3.39
N ALA A 24 -46.76 -13.74 2.16
CA ALA A 24 -45.41 -14.17 1.86
C ALA A 24 -44.46 -13.03 2.24
N VAL A 25 -43.78 -13.16 3.38
CA VAL A 25 -42.65 -12.32 3.74
C VAL A 25 -41.53 -12.62 2.74
N ALA A 26 -41.39 -11.78 1.73
CA ALA A 26 -40.21 -11.76 0.90
C ALA A 26 -39.03 -11.30 1.79
N LEU A 27 -38.29 -12.25 2.31
CA LEU A 27 -36.95 -12.03 2.85
C LEU A 27 -36.09 -11.47 1.72
N PHE A 28 -35.85 -10.19 1.73
CA PHE A 28 -34.75 -9.61 0.98
C PHE A 28 -33.46 -10.18 1.58
N ALA A 29 -32.95 -11.25 0.96
CA ALA A 29 -31.58 -11.69 1.16
C ALA A 29 -30.69 -10.55 0.66
N GLY A 30 -30.10 -9.81 1.59
CA GLY A 30 -29.00 -8.90 1.28
C GLY A 30 -27.89 -9.69 0.57
N PRO A 31 -27.02 -9.04 -0.19
CA PRO A 31 -25.93 -9.72 -0.88
C PRO A 31 -25.11 -10.47 0.16
N THR A 32 -25.23 -11.77 0.19
CA THR A 32 -24.32 -12.65 0.91
C THR A 32 -22.95 -12.44 0.29
N VAL A 33 -22.05 -11.81 1.03
CA VAL A 33 -20.62 -11.86 0.70
C VAL A 33 -20.26 -13.33 0.73
N ALA A 34 -20.10 -13.92 -0.45
CA ALA A 34 -19.77 -15.32 -0.59
C ALA A 34 -18.49 -15.56 0.23
N GLN A 35 -18.56 -16.41 1.22
CA GLN A 35 -17.34 -17.00 1.79
C GLN A 35 -16.52 -17.48 0.61
N ILE A 36 -15.24 -17.10 0.57
CA ILE A 36 -14.29 -17.56 -0.43
C ILE A 36 -14.17 -19.07 -0.23
N THR A 37 -15.05 -19.80 -0.86
CA THR A 37 -14.81 -21.22 -1.10
C THR A 37 -13.59 -21.30 -2.00
N ASN A 38 -12.67 -22.17 -1.65
CA ASN A 38 -11.40 -22.40 -2.35
C ASN A 38 -11.48 -22.04 -3.84
N PRO A 39 -10.48 -21.37 -4.40
CA PRO A 39 -10.45 -21.07 -5.83
C PRO A 39 -10.77 -22.36 -6.61
N PRO A 40 -11.45 -22.25 -7.76
CA PRO A 40 -11.83 -23.42 -8.54
C PRO A 40 -10.60 -24.30 -8.71
N SER A 41 -10.75 -25.60 -8.44
CA SER A 41 -9.66 -26.56 -8.50
C SER A 41 -8.98 -26.48 -9.86
N ILE A 42 -7.85 -25.78 -9.91
CA ILE A 42 -6.98 -25.78 -11.08
C ILE A 42 -6.52 -27.22 -11.23
N LYS A 43 -6.64 -27.79 -12.43
CA LYS A 43 -6.01 -29.08 -12.74
C LYS A 43 -4.59 -29.06 -12.18
N PRO A 44 -4.10 -30.14 -11.57
CA PRO A 44 -2.77 -30.13 -11.00
C PRO A 44 -1.77 -29.72 -12.08
N LEU A 45 -1.31 -28.49 -11.99
CA LEU A 45 -0.30 -27.94 -12.88
C LEU A 45 1.02 -28.54 -12.45
N ARG A 46 1.81 -29.08 -13.39
CA ARG A 46 3.18 -29.48 -13.13
C ARG A 46 4.11 -28.29 -12.87
N ALA A 47 3.69 -27.08 -13.29
CA ALA A 47 4.40 -25.84 -12.98
C ALA A 47 4.28 -25.54 -11.48
N VAL A 48 5.38 -25.11 -10.88
CA VAL A 48 5.48 -24.81 -9.45
C VAL A 48 6.11 -23.44 -9.27
N ASP A 49 5.52 -22.61 -8.41
CA ASP A 49 6.14 -21.33 -8.03
C ASP A 49 7.50 -21.60 -7.38
N PRO A 50 8.60 -21.02 -7.91
CA PRO A 50 9.93 -21.15 -7.30
C PRO A 50 10.02 -20.61 -5.87
N GLY A 51 9.01 -19.86 -5.43
CA GLY A 51 9.01 -19.14 -4.16
C GLY A 51 9.81 -17.83 -4.20
N PRO A 52 9.72 -17.02 -3.15
CA PRO A 52 10.46 -15.77 -3.05
C PRO A 52 11.97 -16.03 -3.02
N ARG A 53 12.71 -15.18 -3.74
CA ARG A 53 14.19 -15.21 -3.71
C ARG A 53 14.69 -14.89 -2.30
N PRO A 54 15.80 -15.51 -1.85
CA PRO A 54 16.40 -15.19 -0.57
C PRO A 54 16.77 -13.71 -0.47
N VAL A 55 16.51 -13.13 0.69
CA VAL A 55 16.97 -11.80 1.08
C VAL A 55 18.14 -11.98 2.02
N GLY A 56 19.22 -11.25 1.82
CA GLY A 56 20.33 -11.30 2.74
C GLY A 56 19.97 -10.75 4.12
N ASN A 57 20.90 -10.81 5.06
CA ASN A 57 20.73 -10.52 6.48
C ASN A 57 20.34 -9.07 6.84
N GLN A 58 19.80 -8.30 5.91
CA GLN A 58 19.46 -6.89 6.12
C GLN A 58 18.38 -6.64 7.16
N SER A 59 17.41 -7.53 7.26
CA SER A 59 16.26 -7.37 8.15
C SER A 59 16.64 -7.37 9.64
N ILE A 60 17.82 -7.82 10.00
CA ILE A 60 18.25 -7.95 11.40
C ILE A 60 19.08 -6.73 11.86
N ALA A 61 19.87 -6.15 10.96
CA ALA A 61 20.72 -4.99 11.30
C ALA A 61 19.90 -3.69 11.51
N VAL A 62 18.75 -3.57 10.85
CA VAL A 62 17.91 -2.37 10.91
C VAL A 62 17.14 -2.25 12.22
N LYS A 63 16.78 -3.36 12.87
CA LYS A 63 15.91 -3.35 14.06
C LYS A 63 16.50 -2.66 15.29
N GLY A 64 17.82 -2.51 15.38
CA GLY A 64 18.50 -1.81 16.48
C GLY A 64 19.17 -0.49 16.11
N ALA A 65 19.18 -0.18 14.83
CA ALA A 65 20.09 0.79 14.27
C ALA A 65 19.44 2.13 13.91
N ILE A 66 18.15 2.15 13.69
CA ILE A 66 17.43 3.38 13.29
C ILE A 66 17.27 4.33 14.48
N LEU A 67 17.37 3.82 15.69
CA LEU A 67 17.18 4.59 16.94
C LEU A 67 18.42 5.37 17.41
N ASN A 68 19.54 5.33 16.72
CA ASN A 68 20.76 6.01 17.13
C ASN A 68 21.37 6.82 15.97
N LYS A 69 21.43 8.12 16.12
CA LYS A 69 21.94 9.09 15.15
C LYS A 69 23.36 8.80 14.60
N GLY A 70 24.14 7.91 15.24
CA GLY A 70 25.48 7.46 14.79
C GLY A 70 25.46 6.24 13.88
N ILE A 71 24.30 5.65 13.61
CA ILE A 71 24.19 4.37 12.90
C ILE A 71 23.61 4.57 11.48
N VAL A 72 23.03 5.73 11.18
CA VAL A 72 22.56 6.07 9.83
C VAL A 72 23.69 5.96 8.81
N ASP A 73 24.93 6.30 9.18
CA ASP A 73 26.11 6.15 8.32
C ASP A 73 26.57 4.70 8.12
N THR A 74 26.10 3.78 8.95
CA THR A 74 26.44 2.34 8.87
C THR A 74 25.34 1.47 8.29
N ILE A 75 24.10 2.00 8.19
CA ILE A 75 23.04 1.36 7.44
C ILE A 75 23.21 1.73 5.96
N GLN A 76 24.22 1.18 5.34
CA GLN A 76 24.17 0.99 3.91
C GLN A 76 23.14 -0.13 3.70
N PRO A 77 21.99 0.12 3.04
CA PRO A 77 21.12 -0.97 2.65
C PRO A 77 21.94 -1.87 1.74
N LYS A 78 22.44 -2.94 2.29
CA LYS A 78 23.06 -4.00 1.50
C LYS A 78 21.93 -4.88 1.07
N ASP A 79 21.45 -4.64 -0.10
CA ASP A 79 20.62 -5.58 -0.74
C ASP A 79 21.51 -6.79 -1.13
N ALA A 80 21.20 -7.94 -0.56
CA ALA A 80 22.06 -9.12 -0.66
C ALA A 80 22.05 -9.74 -2.05
N ASP A 81 21.06 -9.42 -2.87
CA ASP A 81 21.02 -9.82 -4.27
C ASP A 81 21.23 -8.64 -5.22
N GLY A 82 21.49 -7.44 -4.67
CA GLY A 82 21.94 -6.25 -5.41
C GLY A 82 20.93 -5.71 -6.41
N ASN A 83 19.64 -5.95 -6.20
CA ASN A 83 18.64 -5.49 -7.16
C ASN A 83 18.16 -4.04 -6.93
N GLY A 84 18.84 -3.28 -6.09
CA GLY A 84 18.57 -1.86 -5.84
C GLY A 84 17.50 -1.56 -4.80
N ALA A 85 16.83 -2.56 -4.24
CA ALA A 85 15.80 -2.36 -3.23
C ALA A 85 16.37 -1.73 -1.95
N GLY A 86 15.74 -0.64 -1.48
CA GLY A 86 16.14 0.05 -0.26
C GLY A 86 17.33 1.01 -0.38
N HIS A 87 17.86 1.24 -1.59
CA HIS A 87 18.90 2.23 -1.86
C HIS A 87 18.30 3.54 -2.38
N GLN A 88 19.07 4.62 -2.24
CA GLN A 88 18.76 5.87 -2.92
C GLN A 88 18.92 5.73 -4.45
N LEU A 89 18.26 6.61 -5.18
CA LEU A 89 18.48 6.76 -6.61
C LEU A 89 19.97 6.98 -6.92
N ALA A 90 20.43 6.45 -8.04
CA ALA A 90 21.76 6.75 -8.54
C ALA A 90 21.92 8.24 -8.91
N ASN A 91 23.16 8.72 -8.97
CA ASN A 91 23.50 10.07 -9.44
C ASN A 91 22.83 11.23 -8.68
N LEU A 92 22.50 11.04 -7.41
CA LEU A 92 22.13 12.13 -6.52
C LEU A 92 23.35 13.01 -6.22
N THR A 93 23.15 14.32 -6.11
CA THR A 93 24.18 15.21 -5.58
C THR A 93 24.46 14.91 -4.11
N PRO A 94 25.61 15.37 -3.54
CA PRO A 94 25.88 15.20 -2.11
C PRO A 94 24.74 15.72 -1.22
N ASP A 95 24.16 16.88 -1.53
CA ASP A 95 23.04 17.46 -0.75
C ASP A 95 21.76 16.62 -0.88
N GLN A 96 21.45 16.14 -2.08
CA GLN A 96 20.31 15.23 -2.30
C GLN A 96 20.49 13.91 -1.56
N THR A 97 21.72 13.40 -1.52
CA THR A 97 22.06 12.18 -0.77
C THR A 97 21.92 12.40 0.73
N ALA A 98 22.43 13.53 1.25
CA ALA A 98 22.27 13.88 2.66
C ALA A 98 20.79 14.04 3.05
N PHE A 99 20.00 14.65 2.17
CA PHE A 99 18.56 14.80 2.38
C PHE A 99 17.83 13.44 2.37
N TRP A 100 18.21 12.53 1.46
CA TRP A 100 17.65 11.17 1.46
C TRP A 100 17.97 10.44 2.77
N PHE A 101 19.21 10.53 3.29
CA PHE A 101 19.58 9.90 4.57
C PHE A 101 18.81 10.49 5.77
N ALA A 102 18.62 11.81 5.80
CA ALA A 102 17.78 12.45 6.81
C ALA A 102 16.33 11.94 6.73
N SER A 103 15.78 11.87 5.54
CA SER A 103 14.43 11.37 5.28
C SER A 103 14.27 9.87 5.58
N LEU A 104 15.32 9.08 5.34
CA LEU A 104 15.37 7.66 5.73
C LEU A 104 15.31 7.51 7.26
N ALA A 105 16.00 8.36 8.00
CA ALA A 105 15.96 8.34 9.47
C ALA A 105 14.55 8.60 10.00
N VAL A 106 13.88 9.62 9.45
CA VAL A 106 12.48 9.96 9.81
C VAL A 106 11.51 8.83 9.41
N PHE A 107 11.67 8.24 8.22
CA PHE A 107 10.84 7.09 7.79
C PHE A 107 11.00 5.87 8.70
N GLY A 108 12.17 5.67 9.25
CA GLY A 108 12.50 4.56 10.15
C GLY A 108 12.17 4.80 11.61
N GLU A 109 11.84 6.01 11.99
CA GLU A 109 11.63 6.38 13.38
C GLU A 109 10.35 5.77 13.95
N GLN A 110 10.45 5.36 15.22
CA GLN A 110 9.33 4.83 15.98
C GLN A 110 8.66 5.95 16.77
N ALA A 111 7.43 6.29 16.42
CA ALA A 111 6.66 7.31 17.11
C ALA A 111 6.22 6.85 18.51
N THR A 112 6.29 7.76 19.48
CA THR A 112 5.77 7.60 20.85
C THR A 112 4.64 8.58 21.10
N VAL A 113 3.74 8.26 22.03
CA VAL A 113 2.57 9.12 22.31
C VAL A 113 2.99 10.49 22.87
N ASP A 114 4.07 10.53 23.63
CA ASP A 114 4.60 11.77 24.25
C ASP A 114 5.54 12.57 23.32
N GLY A 115 5.72 12.11 22.07
CA GLY A 115 6.63 12.74 21.12
C GLY A 115 8.12 12.61 21.49
N ALA A 116 8.45 11.90 22.57
CA ALA A 116 9.80 11.66 23.03
C ALA A 116 10.37 10.38 22.43
N SER A 117 10.48 10.33 21.10
CA SER A 117 10.89 9.11 20.39
C SER A 117 12.34 8.71 20.68
N ASP A 118 13.21 9.65 20.99
CA ASP A 118 14.60 9.39 21.46
C ASP A 118 15.09 10.54 22.34
N PRO A 119 15.32 10.29 23.63
CA PRO A 119 15.89 11.29 24.53
C PRO A 119 17.30 11.76 24.11
N SER A 120 17.96 11.07 23.17
CA SER A 120 19.27 11.48 22.64
C SER A 120 19.17 12.50 21.52
N THR A 121 18.02 12.68 20.87
CA THR A 121 17.88 13.57 19.71
C THR A 121 17.32 14.94 20.06
N ASN A 122 16.62 15.11 21.20
CA ASN A 122 15.91 16.36 21.55
C ASN A 122 15.17 16.97 20.36
N ASN A 123 14.64 16.13 19.46
CA ASN A 123 13.95 16.60 18.28
C ASN A 123 12.44 16.74 18.60
N PRO A 124 11.95 17.96 18.85
CA PRO A 124 10.54 18.19 19.16
C PRO A 124 9.64 18.03 17.93
N SER A 125 10.19 17.72 16.76
CA SER A 125 9.43 17.63 15.51
C SER A 125 8.66 16.33 15.35
N ILE A 126 8.98 15.29 16.14
CA ILE A 126 8.23 14.05 16.10
C ILE A 126 7.18 14.08 17.19
N ARG A 127 6.07 14.59 16.80
CA ARG A 127 4.94 14.74 17.68
C ARG A 127 4.00 13.58 17.47
N GLY A 128 4.19 12.63 18.29
CA GLY A 128 3.23 11.73 18.81
C GLY A 128 2.58 10.71 17.87
N LEU A 129 2.49 9.51 18.43
CA LEU A 129 1.55 8.52 17.95
C LEU A 129 0.16 9.00 18.35
N GLY A 130 -0.76 9.05 17.39
CA GLY A 130 -2.14 9.44 17.66
C GLY A 130 -2.89 8.46 18.56
N PRO A 131 -4.09 8.82 19.03
CA PRO A 131 -4.86 8.03 19.99
C PRO A 131 -5.18 6.61 19.54
N ALA A 132 -5.22 6.39 18.21
CA ALA A 132 -5.54 5.10 17.61
C ALA A 132 -4.72 4.89 16.33
N PHE A 133 -4.14 3.70 16.17
CA PHE A 133 -3.12 3.44 15.16
C PHE A 133 -3.11 1.97 14.70
N ASN A 134 -2.41 1.69 13.58
CA ASN A 134 -2.14 0.35 13.04
C ASN A 134 -0.65 -0.01 13.16
N GLY A 135 0.21 0.99 13.21
CA GLY A 135 1.65 0.91 13.32
C GLY A 135 2.22 2.13 14.01
N ASP A 136 3.43 2.05 14.51
CA ASP A 136 4.14 3.13 15.19
C ASP A 136 5.35 3.66 14.40
N SER A 137 5.54 3.18 13.17
CA SER A 137 6.53 3.69 12.22
C SER A 137 6.19 3.25 10.79
N CYS A 138 6.63 4.02 9.80
CA CYS A 138 6.51 3.61 8.40
C CYS A 138 7.31 2.34 8.12
N PHE A 139 8.54 2.26 8.69
CA PHE A 139 9.42 1.11 8.56
C PHE A 139 8.79 -0.19 9.08
N MET A 140 8.02 -0.15 10.16
CA MET A 140 7.38 -1.34 10.71
C MET A 140 6.62 -2.12 9.65
N CYS A 141 5.89 -1.41 8.79
CA CYS A 141 5.05 -1.98 7.74
C CYS A 141 5.77 -2.14 6.39
N HIS A 142 6.75 -1.28 6.12
CA HIS A 142 7.48 -1.20 4.85
C HIS A 142 8.94 -1.63 4.99
N SER A 143 9.17 -2.86 5.51
CA SER A 143 10.51 -3.34 5.86
C SER A 143 11.04 -4.51 5.02
N PHE A 144 10.25 -5.09 4.12
CA PHE A 144 10.67 -6.27 3.37
C PHE A 144 10.54 -6.09 1.84
N PRO A 145 11.56 -6.45 1.04
CA PRO A 145 12.85 -7.08 1.41
C PRO A 145 13.85 -6.10 2.04
N ALA A 146 13.60 -4.80 1.95
CA ALA A 146 14.39 -3.73 2.53
C ALA A 146 13.48 -2.57 2.96
N ILE A 147 14.03 -1.52 3.56
CA ILE A 147 13.29 -0.32 3.93
C ILE A 147 12.62 0.32 2.71
N GLY A 148 11.33 0.65 2.83
CA GLY A 148 10.47 1.06 1.70
C GLY A 148 9.79 -0.10 1.00
N GLY A 149 9.94 -1.32 1.48
CA GLY A 149 9.29 -2.52 0.93
C GLY A 149 7.83 -2.71 1.33
N THR A 150 7.49 -3.92 1.63
CA THR A 150 6.15 -4.35 2.04
C THR A 150 6.21 -5.16 3.34
N SER A 151 5.15 -5.90 3.64
CA SER A 151 5.02 -6.72 4.85
C SER A 151 6.16 -7.74 4.99
N PRO A 152 6.87 -7.77 6.13
CA PRO A 152 7.84 -8.81 6.45
C PRO A 152 7.18 -10.15 6.75
N PHE A 153 7.98 -11.21 6.85
CA PHE A 153 7.50 -12.55 7.20
C PHE A 153 6.92 -12.63 8.62
N THR A 154 7.58 -11.96 9.58
CA THR A 154 7.11 -11.88 10.97
C THR A 154 6.33 -10.59 11.13
N ASN A 155 5.06 -10.70 11.51
CA ASN A 155 4.17 -9.56 11.68
C ASN A 155 4.45 -8.81 13.00
N PRO A 156 5.01 -7.59 12.96
CA PRO A 156 5.32 -6.82 14.16
C PRO A 156 4.07 -6.29 14.88
N GLN A 157 2.90 -6.26 14.25
CA GLN A 157 1.64 -5.85 14.89
C GLN A 157 1.29 -6.75 16.08
N VAL A 158 1.78 -8.00 16.10
CA VAL A 158 1.57 -8.89 17.26
C VAL A 158 2.21 -8.34 18.53
N ALA A 159 3.44 -7.83 18.43
CA ALA A 159 4.15 -7.24 19.56
C ALA A 159 3.60 -5.85 19.91
N LEU A 160 3.10 -5.11 18.91
CA LEU A 160 2.59 -3.76 19.09
C LEU A 160 1.32 -3.72 19.96
N ALA A 161 0.51 -4.77 19.95
CA ALA A 161 -0.72 -4.85 20.74
C ALA A 161 -0.52 -4.58 22.24
N THR A 162 0.61 -5.01 22.79
CA THR A 162 0.95 -4.85 24.22
C THR A 162 2.17 -3.98 24.47
N ALA A 163 2.70 -3.32 23.43
CA ALA A 163 3.86 -2.45 23.56
C ALA A 163 3.63 -1.34 24.60
N LYS A 164 4.65 -1.06 25.40
CA LYS A 164 4.61 -0.06 26.47
C LYS A 164 3.46 -0.26 27.49
N GLY A 165 2.98 -1.49 27.68
CA GLY A 165 1.90 -1.80 28.62
C GLY A 165 0.48 -1.55 28.05
N ALA A 166 0.35 -1.32 26.75
CA ALA A 166 -0.95 -1.17 26.10
C ALA A 166 -1.90 -2.33 26.42
N GLN A 167 -3.18 -2.01 26.55
CA GLN A 167 -4.24 -2.97 26.95
C GLN A 167 -5.07 -3.40 25.74
N ASN A 168 -4.44 -3.55 24.58
CA ASN A 168 -5.13 -3.96 23.38
C ASN A 168 -5.30 -5.48 23.31
N ALA A 169 -6.47 -5.93 22.87
CA ALA A 169 -6.64 -7.30 22.42
C ALA A 169 -6.05 -7.47 21.02
N LEU A 170 -5.31 -8.57 20.78
CA LEU A 170 -4.83 -8.87 19.46
C LEU A 170 -6.02 -9.25 18.55
N PRO A 171 -6.28 -8.53 17.44
CA PRO A 171 -7.35 -8.90 16.53
C PRO A 171 -7.15 -10.32 15.99
N PRO A 172 -8.22 -11.15 15.84
CA PRO A 172 -8.07 -12.57 15.47
C PRO A 172 -7.38 -12.84 14.13
N PHE A 173 -7.34 -11.86 13.25
CA PHE A 173 -6.71 -11.95 11.92
C PHE A 173 -5.25 -11.48 11.91
N ILE A 174 -4.73 -10.98 13.01
CA ILE A 174 -3.31 -10.62 13.17
C ILE A 174 -2.57 -11.81 13.77
N VAL A 175 -1.70 -12.42 12.97
CA VAL A 175 -0.95 -13.62 13.36
C VAL A 175 0.54 -13.43 13.10
N LEU A 176 1.38 -14.07 13.91
CA LEU A 176 2.83 -13.86 13.94
C LEU A 176 3.51 -14.05 12.57
N ASN A 177 3.11 -15.09 11.82
CA ASN A 177 3.69 -15.43 10.51
C ASN A 177 2.74 -15.09 9.35
N GLY A 178 1.85 -14.14 9.58
CA GLY A 178 0.94 -13.58 8.59
C GLY A 178 1.37 -12.19 8.10
N PRO A 179 0.69 -11.66 7.09
CA PRO A 179 0.97 -10.32 6.61
C PRO A 179 0.56 -9.25 7.63
N ILE A 180 1.24 -8.12 7.60
CA ILE A 180 0.74 -6.89 8.18
C ILE A 180 -0.55 -6.52 7.46
N ARG A 181 -1.55 -6.08 8.21
CA ARG A 181 -2.87 -5.75 7.68
C ARG A 181 -3.38 -4.42 8.24
N GLU A 182 -3.97 -3.61 7.37
CA GLU A 182 -5.03 -2.69 7.74
C GLU A 182 -6.38 -3.41 7.61
N ALA A 183 -7.34 -3.02 8.45
CA ALA A 183 -8.72 -3.54 8.42
C ALA A 183 -9.70 -2.41 8.04
N ARG A 184 -10.72 -2.74 7.25
CA ARG A 184 -11.79 -1.83 6.85
C ARG A 184 -13.13 -2.51 7.04
N PHE A 185 -14.18 -1.71 7.29
CA PHE A 185 -15.56 -2.18 7.40
C PHE A 185 -16.40 -1.68 6.23
N PRO A 186 -16.47 -2.40 5.11
CA PRO A 186 -17.15 -1.93 3.89
C PRO A 186 -18.63 -1.62 4.09
N GLY A 187 -19.30 -2.37 4.96
CA GLY A 187 -20.73 -2.17 5.29
C GLY A 187 -21.02 -1.05 6.27
N ASP A 188 -20.03 -0.31 6.72
CA ASP A 188 -20.23 0.85 7.60
C ASP A 188 -20.55 2.09 6.76
N ALA A 189 -21.83 2.46 6.72
CA ALA A 189 -22.32 3.59 5.95
C ALA A 189 -21.73 4.95 6.39
N LEU A 190 -21.31 5.08 7.65
CA LEU A 190 -20.77 6.33 8.18
C LEU A 190 -19.30 6.55 7.79
N SER A 191 -18.56 5.47 7.52
CA SER A 191 -17.14 5.55 7.24
C SER A 191 -16.77 5.27 5.78
N GLY A 192 -17.74 4.85 4.94
CA GLY A 192 -17.46 4.53 3.53
C GLY A 192 -16.37 3.49 3.30
N GLY A 193 -16.15 2.57 4.27
CA GLY A 193 -15.05 1.60 4.22
C GLY A 193 -13.70 2.19 4.60
N ALA A 194 -13.65 3.25 5.42
CA ALA A 194 -12.40 3.82 5.94
C ALA A 194 -11.63 2.79 6.77
N VAL A 195 -10.32 2.97 6.85
CA VAL A 195 -9.41 2.15 7.69
C VAL A 195 -9.85 2.25 9.15
N ARG A 196 -9.86 1.11 9.82
CA ARG A 196 -10.12 1.00 11.26
C ARG A 196 -8.81 0.80 12.00
N PRO A 197 -8.54 1.57 13.06
CA PRO A 197 -7.34 1.36 13.85
C PRO A 197 -7.40 0.00 14.53
N LEU A 198 -6.29 -0.70 14.50
CA LEU A 198 -6.16 -2.01 15.18
C LEU A 198 -5.95 -1.83 16.68
N PHE A 199 -5.30 -0.73 17.07
CA PHE A 199 -4.84 -0.49 18.43
C PHE A 199 -5.19 0.93 18.88
N SER A 200 -5.22 1.11 20.20
CA SER A 200 -5.33 2.41 20.86
C SER A 200 -4.19 2.59 21.87
N ILE A 201 -3.95 3.83 22.28
CA ILE A 201 -2.93 4.15 23.28
C ILE A 201 -3.35 3.79 24.70
N GLN A 202 -4.56 3.27 24.92
CA GLN A 202 -5.08 2.96 26.24
C GLN A 202 -4.15 2.02 27.02
N GLY A 203 -3.75 2.44 28.21
CA GLY A 203 -2.88 1.68 29.10
C GLY A 203 -1.39 1.77 28.81
N ARG A 204 -0.97 2.42 27.72
CA ARG A 204 0.46 2.64 27.44
C ARG A 204 1.08 3.56 28.51
N SER A 205 2.34 3.28 28.84
CA SER A 205 3.09 4.06 29.82
C SER A 205 3.43 5.49 29.35
N ASP A 206 3.38 5.74 28.04
CA ASP A 206 3.59 7.04 27.42
C ASP A 206 2.26 7.76 27.08
N ALA A 207 1.11 7.17 27.42
CA ALA A 207 -0.20 7.79 27.22
C ALA A 207 -0.62 8.66 28.40
N PRO A 208 -1.50 9.68 28.20
CA PRO A 208 -2.05 10.47 29.29
C PRO A 208 -2.81 9.61 30.29
N ALA A 209 -2.68 9.96 31.57
CA ALA A 209 -3.48 9.34 32.63
C ALA A 209 -4.96 9.56 32.37
N GLY A 210 -5.75 8.48 32.36
CA GLY A 210 -7.20 8.55 32.16
C GLY A 210 -7.65 8.53 30.69
N CYS A 211 -6.74 8.33 29.74
CA CYS A 211 -7.12 8.04 28.35
C CYS A 211 -7.92 6.75 28.29
N THR A 212 -9.13 6.84 27.73
CA THR A 212 -10.00 5.69 27.47
C THR A 212 -10.45 5.71 26.03
N LEU A 213 -10.00 4.73 25.27
CA LEU A 213 -10.36 4.57 23.87
C LEU A 213 -10.49 3.10 23.53
N ALA A 214 -11.71 2.66 23.29
CA ALA A 214 -11.99 1.28 22.95
C ALA A 214 -11.51 0.93 21.53
N GLN A 215 -10.91 -0.25 21.38
CA GLN A 215 -10.67 -0.85 20.07
C GLN A 215 -12.01 -1.14 19.37
N PRO A 216 -12.02 -1.15 18.02
CA PRO A 216 -13.16 -1.66 17.26
C PRO A 216 -13.44 -3.13 17.60
N ASP A 217 -14.71 -3.51 17.63
CA ASP A 217 -15.11 -4.91 17.83
C ASP A 217 -14.93 -5.74 16.56
N PHE A 218 -13.70 -6.14 16.30
CA PHE A 218 -13.34 -6.94 15.13
C PHE A 218 -14.02 -8.31 15.14
N THR A 219 -14.25 -8.91 16.30
CA THR A 219 -14.89 -10.22 16.41
C THR A 219 -16.31 -10.20 15.86
N THR A 220 -17.11 -9.25 16.28
CA THR A 220 -18.48 -9.07 15.77
C THR A 220 -18.48 -8.69 14.29
N GLN A 221 -17.54 -7.86 13.83
CA GLN A 221 -17.47 -7.48 12.42
C GLN A 221 -17.06 -8.66 11.53
N LEU A 222 -16.14 -9.52 11.97
CA LEU A 222 -15.81 -10.76 11.28
C LEU A 222 -17.00 -11.71 11.16
N GLN A 223 -17.78 -11.88 12.24
CA GLN A 223 -19.00 -12.70 12.22
C GLN A 223 -20.06 -12.17 11.24
N LYS A 224 -20.08 -10.85 11.02
CA LYS A 224 -20.93 -10.19 10.01
C LYS A 224 -20.36 -10.19 8.60
N ASN A 225 -19.18 -10.78 8.37
CA ASN A 225 -18.41 -10.70 7.12
C ASN A 225 -18.18 -9.25 6.67
N ASN A 226 -18.01 -8.33 7.62
CA ASN A 226 -17.82 -6.90 7.38
C ASN A 226 -16.37 -6.46 7.65
N VAL A 227 -15.40 -7.31 7.36
CA VAL A 227 -13.98 -6.95 7.47
C VAL A 227 -13.26 -7.33 6.19
N ILE A 228 -12.60 -6.36 5.59
CA ILE A 228 -11.65 -6.60 4.49
C ILE A 228 -10.27 -6.13 4.92
N PHE A 229 -9.26 -6.62 4.23
CA PHE A 229 -7.88 -6.36 4.55
C PHE A 229 -7.13 -5.77 3.37
N ARG A 230 -6.12 -4.96 3.68
CA ARG A 230 -5.08 -4.58 2.74
C ARG A 230 -3.71 -4.73 3.39
N ILE A 231 -2.71 -5.01 2.58
CA ILE A 231 -1.31 -5.06 2.99
C ILE A 231 -0.57 -3.82 2.53
N PRO A 232 0.57 -3.46 3.14
CA PRO A 232 1.39 -2.34 2.71
C PRO A 232 1.82 -2.49 1.24
N THR A 233 1.64 -1.45 0.45
CA THR A 233 2.16 -1.39 -0.93
C THR A 233 3.66 -1.16 -0.90
N PRO A 234 4.48 -1.83 -1.74
CA PRO A 234 5.88 -1.46 -1.89
C PRO A 234 6.02 -0.01 -2.32
N THR A 235 6.96 0.70 -1.73
CA THR A 235 7.23 2.11 -2.00
C THR A 235 8.53 2.34 -2.78
N PHE A 236 9.16 1.28 -3.27
CA PHE A 236 10.32 1.37 -4.15
C PHE A 236 9.98 2.01 -5.48
N GLY A 237 10.86 2.87 -5.98
CA GLY A 237 10.74 3.44 -7.32
C GLY A 237 9.54 4.35 -7.56
N VAL A 238 8.79 4.69 -6.51
CA VAL A 238 7.56 5.49 -6.67
C VAL A 238 7.84 6.91 -7.16
N GLY A 239 9.08 7.40 -7.04
CA GLY A 239 9.52 8.65 -7.66
C GLY A 239 9.45 8.63 -9.20
N TYR A 240 9.77 7.48 -9.82
CA TYR A 240 9.57 7.31 -11.27
C TYR A 240 8.09 7.40 -11.64
N ILE A 241 7.22 6.80 -10.82
CA ILE A 241 5.76 6.83 -11.02
C ILE A 241 5.24 8.26 -10.90
N GLU A 242 5.64 9.00 -9.85
CA GLU A 242 5.25 10.40 -9.64
C GLU A 242 5.69 11.28 -10.81
N ASN A 243 6.92 11.08 -11.31
CA ASN A 243 7.50 11.90 -12.37
C ASN A 243 7.08 11.48 -13.80
N THR A 244 6.18 10.50 -13.94
CA THR A 244 5.65 10.09 -15.25
C THR A 244 4.52 11.03 -15.67
N PRO A 245 4.61 11.72 -16.83
CA PRO A 245 3.55 12.56 -17.31
C PRO A 245 2.25 11.80 -17.57
N ASP A 246 1.10 12.40 -17.29
CA ASP A 246 -0.22 11.84 -17.59
C ASP A 246 -0.35 11.46 -19.07
N GLN A 247 0.24 12.27 -19.97
CA GLN A 247 0.25 11.98 -21.40
C GLN A 247 0.97 10.67 -21.71
N THR A 248 2.09 10.37 -21.03
CA THR A 248 2.81 9.10 -21.20
C THR A 248 1.93 7.91 -20.80
N LEU A 249 1.24 7.99 -19.65
CA LEU A 249 0.31 6.96 -19.21
C LEU A 249 -0.83 6.76 -20.21
N ARG A 250 -1.47 7.87 -20.66
CA ARG A 250 -2.57 7.81 -21.64
C ARG A 250 -2.12 7.21 -22.95
N SER A 251 -1.00 7.67 -23.51
CA SER A 251 -0.51 7.19 -24.79
C SER A 251 -0.11 5.70 -24.74
N SER A 252 0.53 5.25 -23.65
CA SER A 252 0.86 3.84 -23.44
C SER A 252 -0.42 2.99 -23.36
N PHE A 253 -1.41 3.45 -22.61
CA PHE A 253 -2.67 2.76 -22.44
C PHE A 253 -3.47 2.70 -23.76
N GLU A 254 -3.59 3.79 -24.48
CA GLU A 254 -4.28 3.87 -25.77
C GLU A 254 -3.59 3.03 -26.84
N GLY A 255 -2.25 2.97 -26.82
CA GLY A 255 -1.45 2.17 -27.76
C GLY A 255 -1.78 0.67 -27.75
N THR A 256 -2.36 0.15 -26.68
CA THR A 256 -2.76 -1.28 -26.54
C THR A 256 -4.27 -1.51 -26.64
N ALA A 257 -5.06 -0.48 -26.95
CA ALA A 257 -6.53 -0.53 -26.90
C ALA A 257 -7.15 -1.67 -27.73
N SER A 258 -6.63 -1.93 -28.93
CA SER A 258 -7.13 -3.00 -29.81
C SER A 258 -6.89 -4.40 -29.19
N GLN A 259 -5.68 -4.65 -28.65
CA GLN A 259 -5.34 -5.93 -28.04
C GLN A 259 -6.15 -6.11 -26.74
N ARG A 260 -6.28 -5.06 -25.93
CA ARG A 260 -7.10 -5.10 -24.71
C ARG A 260 -8.55 -5.42 -25.02
N SER A 261 -9.14 -4.77 -26.03
CA SER A 261 -10.52 -5.02 -26.46
C SER A 261 -10.74 -6.48 -26.86
N THR A 262 -9.76 -7.10 -27.53
CA THR A 262 -9.85 -8.53 -27.94
C THR A 262 -9.96 -9.47 -26.74
N LEU A 263 -9.35 -9.13 -25.61
CA LEU A 263 -9.37 -9.94 -24.39
C LEU A 263 -10.40 -9.48 -23.36
N GLY A 264 -11.23 -8.47 -23.70
CA GLY A 264 -12.27 -7.95 -22.81
C GLY A 264 -11.73 -7.03 -21.71
N ILE A 265 -10.55 -6.46 -21.91
CA ILE A 265 -9.93 -5.53 -20.95
C ILE A 265 -10.36 -4.10 -21.29
N ALA A 266 -11.10 -3.45 -20.40
CA ALA A 266 -11.50 -2.05 -20.53
C ALA A 266 -10.50 -1.13 -19.87
N GLY A 267 -10.45 -1.13 -18.57
CA GLY A 267 -9.58 -0.27 -17.75
C GLY A 267 -9.88 1.21 -17.87
N ARG A 268 -9.44 1.98 -16.88
CA ARG A 268 -9.52 3.43 -16.87
C ARG A 268 -8.59 4.03 -15.81
N PHE A 269 -8.26 5.31 -15.92
CA PHE A 269 -7.51 5.99 -14.86
C PHE A 269 -8.44 6.53 -13.77
N ASN A 270 -8.01 6.47 -12.52
CA ASN A 270 -8.56 7.29 -11.46
C ASN A 270 -7.99 8.71 -11.60
N THR A 271 -8.77 9.71 -11.25
CA THR A 271 -8.38 11.11 -11.43
C THR A 271 -8.68 11.95 -10.21
N ASN A 272 -7.89 12.98 -10.02
CA ASN A 272 -8.13 13.98 -8.99
C ASN A 272 -9.40 14.80 -9.34
N GLY A 273 -10.27 14.97 -8.36
CA GLY A 273 -11.53 15.73 -8.55
C GLY A 273 -11.32 17.21 -8.87
N ASN A 274 -10.19 17.79 -8.50
CA ASN A 274 -9.94 19.22 -8.70
C ASN A 274 -9.49 19.56 -10.12
N ASP A 275 -8.57 18.78 -10.69
CA ASP A 275 -7.88 19.12 -11.94
C ASP A 275 -7.88 17.99 -12.98
N GLN A 276 -8.55 16.88 -12.68
CA GLN A 276 -8.66 15.70 -13.55
C GLN A 276 -7.31 15.06 -13.94
N THR A 277 -6.23 15.39 -13.24
CA THR A 277 -4.96 14.72 -13.43
C THR A 277 -5.04 13.28 -12.89
N ILE A 278 -4.26 12.37 -13.48
CA ILE A 278 -4.25 10.96 -13.12
C ILE A 278 -3.68 10.80 -11.69
N THR A 279 -4.46 10.15 -10.84
CA THR A 279 -4.02 9.68 -9.53
C THR A 279 -3.43 8.28 -9.65
N ARG A 280 -2.39 7.93 -8.86
CA ARG A 280 -1.59 6.74 -9.12
C ARG A 280 -1.06 5.99 -7.89
N PHE A 281 -1.26 6.52 -6.67
CA PHE A 281 -0.79 5.89 -5.45
C PHE A 281 -1.93 5.27 -4.64
N GLY A 282 -1.61 4.22 -3.87
CA GLY A 282 -2.55 3.36 -3.17
C GLY A 282 -3.13 2.25 -4.06
N TRP A 283 -3.79 1.27 -3.43
CA TRP A 283 -4.38 0.13 -4.13
C TRP A 283 -5.46 0.49 -5.14
N LYS A 284 -6.11 1.63 -4.95
CA LYS A 284 -7.17 2.16 -5.83
C LYS A 284 -6.74 3.42 -6.59
N ALA A 285 -5.45 3.69 -6.65
CA ALA A 285 -4.91 4.90 -7.26
C ALA A 285 -5.61 6.18 -6.73
N GLN A 286 -5.85 6.28 -5.43
CA GLN A 286 -6.61 7.39 -4.86
C GLN A 286 -5.77 8.67 -4.66
N ASN A 287 -4.44 8.56 -4.55
CA ASN A 287 -3.57 9.69 -4.29
C ASN A 287 -2.80 10.15 -5.53
N LYS A 288 -2.68 11.47 -5.69
CA LYS A 288 -2.01 12.12 -6.82
C LYS A 288 -0.49 12.23 -6.64
N SER A 289 -0.02 12.50 -5.43
CA SER A 289 1.39 12.78 -5.13
C SER A 289 1.89 11.98 -3.94
N LEU A 290 3.21 11.84 -3.85
CA LEU A 290 3.86 11.17 -2.73
C LEU A 290 3.70 11.95 -1.42
N LEU A 291 3.64 13.28 -1.47
CA LEU A 291 3.38 14.09 -0.29
C LEU A 291 1.96 13.82 0.27
N LEU A 292 0.94 13.81 -0.61
CA LEU A 292 -0.43 13.50 -0.21
C LEU A 292 -0.54 12.06 0.32
N PHE A 293 0.12 11.11 -0.33
CA PHE A 293 0.16 9.71 0.10
C PHE A 293 0.85 9.55 1.46
N SER A 294 1.94 10.29 1.71
CA SER A 294 2.64 10.31 3.01
C SER A 294 1.75 10.88 4.11
N GLY A 295 1.07 12.01 3.84
CA GLY A 295 0.15 12.62 4.79
C GLY A 295 -1.05 11.73 5.13
N GLU A 296 -1.65 11.06 4.12
CA GLU A 296 -2.69 10.06 4.35
C GLU A 296 -2.16 8.89 5.19
N GLY A 297 -0.98 8.36 4.85
CA GLY A 297 -0.37 7.24 5.56
C GLY A 297 -0.08 7.57 7.03
N ALA A 298 0.52 8.73 7.32
CA ALA A 298 0.78 9.17 8.68
C ALA A 298 -0.52 9.27 9.51
N ASN A 299 -1.55 9.90 8.95
CA ASN A 299 -2.83 10.08 9.64
C ASN A 299 -3.62 8.76 9.78
N VAL A 300 -3.57 7.89 8.76
CA VAL A 300 -4.37 6.65 8.74
C VAL A 300 -3.72 5.55 9.57
N GLU A 301 -2.39 5.39 9.46
CA GLU A 301 -1.68 4.24 10.04
C GLU A 301 -1.12 4.54 11.45
N MET A 302 -0.72 5.80 11.69
CA MET A 302 -0.10 6.21 12.94
C MET A 302 -0.99 7.14 13.77
N GLY A 303 -2.11 7.62 13.20
CA GLY A 303 -2.99 8.60 13.84
C GLY A 303 -2.38 10.01 13.90
N VAL A 304 -1.23 10.25 13.27
CA VAL A 304 -0.55 11.55 13.29
C VAL A 304 -1.25 12.54 12.37
N THR A 305 -1.80 13.58 12.94
CA THR A 305 -2.38 14.70 12.19
C THR A 305 -1.28 15.55 11.56
N ASN A 306 -1.54 16.10 10.37
CA ASN A 306 -0.54 16.86 9.62
C ASN A 306 -1.19 17.98 8.79
N GLU A 307 -0.38 18.80 8.14
CA GLU A 307 -0.84 19.97 7.37
C GLU A 307 -1.88 19.60 6.29
N LEU A 308 -1.83 18.39 5.74
CA LEU A 308 -2.77 17.92 4.72
C LEU A 308 -3.99 17.21 5.31
N PHE A 309 -3.84 16.62 6.49
CA PHE A 309 -4.87 15.89 7.24
C PHE A 309 -4.91 16.38 8.70
N PRO A 310 -5.46 17.59 8.94
CA PRO A 310 -5.31 18.27 10.23
C PRO A 310 -6.25 17.76 11.33
N ASN A 311 -7.12 16.83 11.03
CA ASN A 311 -8.13 16.37 11.96
C ASN A 311 -7.83 14.97 12.49
N GLU A 312 -8.03 14.79 13.80
CA GLU A 312 -8.05 13.45 14.39
C GLU A 312 -9.13 12.59 13.76
N ARG A 313 -8.75 11.38 13.36
CA ARG A 313 -9.70 10.41 12.80
C ARG A 313 -10.52 9.72 13.87
N ILE A 314 -9.93 9.48 15.02
CA ILE A 314 -10.54 8.80 16.16
C ILE A 314 -10.14 9.56 17.41
N ALA A 315 -11.10 10.24 18.01
CA ALA A 315 -10.92 10.94 19.27
C ALA A 315 -11.34 10.05 20.46
N GLY A 316 -10.66 10.20 21.57
CA GLY A 316 -10.97 9.53 22.82
C GLY A 316 -10.90 10.48 24.00
N LYS A 317 -11.78 10.29 24.98
CA LYS A 317 -11.77 11.15 26.17
C LYS A 317 -10.44 11.03 26.91
N GLY A 318 -9.74 12.16 27.08
CA GLY A 318 -8.47 12.25 27.77
C GLY A 318 -7.31 11.64 27.01
N CYS A 319 -7.46 11.41 25.68
CA CYS A 319 -6.45 10.83 24.83
C CYS A 319 -5.74 11.87 23.94
N ASP A 320 -6.27 13.10 23.90
CA ASP A 320 -5.66 14.18 23.13
C ASP A 320 -4.38 14.67 23.84
N VAL A 321 -3.23 14.53 23.18
CA VAL A 321 -1.92 14.79 23.78
C VAL A 321 -1.30 16.05 23.22
N HIS A 322 -1.59 16.39 21.98
CA HIS A 322 -0.90 17.42 21.22
C HIS A 322 -1.86 18.46 20.64
N GLU A 323 -1.30 19.64 20.34
CA GLU A 323 -2.00 20.63 19.51
C GLU A 323 -2.07 20.12 18.07
N LEU A 324 -3.23 20.32 17.43
CA LEU A 324 -3.47 19.87 16.07
C LEU A 324 -3.24 21.00 15.05
N PRO A 325 -2.66 20.72 13.89
CA PRO A 325 -2.07 19.45 13.48
C PRO A 325 -0.70 19.22 14.15
N GLU A 326 -0.40 17.95 14.46
CA GLU A 326 0.82 17.55 15.17
C GLU A 326 2.09 17.73 14.33
N ASP A 327 2.06 17.27 13.08
CA ASP A 327 3.17 17.38 12.13
C ASP A 327 3.00 18.60 11.21
N THR A 328 3.88 19.58 11.38
CA THR A 328 3.88 20.82 10.60
C THR A 328 5.29 21.25 10.22
N SER A 329 5.42 21.88 9.05
CA SER A 329 6.66 22.58 8.68
C SER A 329 6.84 23.83 9.55
N ASN A 330 7.92 23.88 10.32
CA ASN A 330 8.16 24.95 11.27
C ASN A 330 9.41 25.77 10.91
N ILE A 331 9.34 27.06 11.20
CA ILE A 331 10.54 27.89 11.26
C ILE A 331 11.10 27.77 12.69
N VAL A 332 12.22 27.07 12.83
CA VAL A 332 12.87 26.93 14.12
C VAL A 332 13.45 28.27 14.54
N GLN A 333 13.01 28.76 15.71
CA GLN A 333 13.46 30.05 16.23
C GLN A 333 14.97 30.01 16.52
N PRO A 334 15.71 31.10 16.26
CA PRO A 334 17.16 31.14 16.46
C PRO A 334 17.63 30.78 17.87
N ALA A 335 16.81 30.99 18.90
CA ALA A 335 17.12 30.63 20.28
C ALA A 335 17.21 29.13 20.54
N VAL A 336 16.46 28.31 19.79
CA VAL A 336 16.51 26.84 19.86
C VAL A 336 17.72 26.33 19.08
N LEU A 337 18.04 26.94 17.95
CA LEU A 337 19.20 26.59 17.12
C LEU A 337 20.54 26.98 17.77
N ALA A 338 20.58 28.07 18.56
CA ALA A 338 21.77 28.49 19.27
C ALA A 338 22.23 27.46 20.32
N ALA A 339 21.36 26.60 20.80
CA ALA A 339 21.68 25.50 21.72
C ALA A 339 22.27 24.26 21.00
N THR A 340 22.10 24.13 19.68
CA THR A 340 22.48 22.92 18.93
C THR A 340 23.51 23.11 17.82
N SER A 341 23.77 24.36 17.39
CA SER A 341 24.82 24.67 16.40
C SER A 341 25.39 26.07 16.58
N ALA A 342 26.70 26.15 16.60
CA ALA A 342 27.42 27.39 16.66
C ALA A 342 27.16 28.26 15.42
N GLY A 343 26.15 29.11 15.52
CA GLY A 343 25.88 30.23 14.64
C GLY A 343 25.03 29.91 13.45
N ASN A 344 23.85 30.48 13.41
CA ASN A 344 23.21 31.10 12.29
C ASN A 344 21.81 30.66 11.90
N ALA A 345 21.04 31.66 11.61
CA ALA A 345 19.83 31.71 10.78
C ALA A 345 18.73 30.65 11.12
N ALA A 346 17.52 31.12 11.26
CA ALA A 346 16.35 30.28 11.31
C ALA A 346 16.42 29.22 10.19
N SER A 347 16.43 27.96 10.53
CA SER A 347 16.27 26.85 9.56
C SER A 347 14.80 26.52 9.46
N LEU A 348 14.34 26.28 8.23
CA LEU A 348 13.05 25.68 7.97
C LEU A 348 13.18 24.19 8.31
N GLU A 349 12.45 23.73 9.29
CA GLU A 349 12.30 22.30 9.57
C GLU A 349 11.11 21.78 8.75
N ALA A 350 11.38 20.83 7.87
CA ALA A 350 10.35 20.21 7.08
C ALA A 350 9.51 19.28 7.97
N SER A 351 8.20 19.23 7.72
CA SER A 351 7.31 18.26 8.34
C SER A 351 7.76 16.82 8.04
N ASP A 352 7.38 15.88 8.90
CA ASP A 352 7.70 14.46 8.71
C ASP A 352 7.09 13.93 7.44
N ILE A 353 5.87 14.35 7.06
CA ILE A 353 5.27 13.95 5.78
C ILE A 353 6.06 14.46 4.58
N ALA A 354 6.73 15.61 4.68
CA ALA A 354 7.63 16.09 3.62
C ALA A 354 8.87 15.20 3.52
N ASN A 355 9.47 14.81 4.66
CA ASN A 355 10.57 13.86 4.72
C ASN A 355 10.16 12.49 4.16
N PHE A 356 8.99 11.95 4.55
CA PHE A 356 8.47 10.70 3.98
C PHE A 356 8.32 10.81 2.46
N GLY A 357 7.74 11.92 1.96
CA GLY A 357 7.60 12.17 0.53
C GLY A 357 8.94 12.22 -0.21
N VAL A 358 9.99 12.76 0.40
CA VAL A 358 11.34 12.79 -0.16
C VAL A 358 11.96 11.40 -0.15
N PHE A 359 11.90 10.67 0.96
CA PHE A 359 12.38 9.29 1.04
C PHE A 359 11.74 8.43 -0.06
N LEU A 360 10.42 8.46 -0.19
CA LEU A 360 9.68 7.71 -1.21
C LEU A 360 10.11 8.10 -2.63
N ARG A 361 10.29 9.40 -2.89
CA ARG A 361 10.68 9.91 -4.22
C ARG A 361 12.08 9.52 -4.63
N LEU A 362 13.01 9.49 -3.68
CA LEU A 362 14.43 9.23 -3.94
C LEU A 362 14.84 7.78 -3.69
N ASN A 363 13.90 6.91 -3.31
CA ASN A 363 14.15 5.48 -3.14
C ASN A 363 14.15 4.75 -4.48
N ALA A 364 15.22 3.99 -4.76
CA ALA A 364 15.40 3.32 -6.05
C ALA A 364 14.35 2.22 -6.29
N ALA A 365 14.02 2.01 -7.55
CA ALA A 365 13.25 0.85 -7.97
C ALA A 365 14.12 -0.40 -7.94
N PRO A 366 13.60 -1.58 -7.53
CA PRO A 366 14.31 -2.84 -7.71
C PRO A 366 14.56 -3.12 -9.19
N SER A 367 15.75 -3.61 -9.50
CA SER A 367 16.12 -4.03 -10.85
C SER A 367 15.72 -5.48 -11.10
N GLN A 368 15.45 -5.81 -12.36
CA GLN A 368 15.21 -7.19 -12.73
C GLN A 368 16.52 -7.98 -12.81
N CYS A 369 16.58 -9.09 -12.09
CA CYS A 369 17.77 -9.95 -12.04
C CYS A 369 18.33 -10.41 -13.40
N ALA A 370 17.48 -10.55 -14.42
CA ALA A 370 17.92 -11.00 -15.74
C ALA A 370 18.65 -9.90 -16.56
N PHE A 371 18.44 -8.62 -16.22
CA PHE A 371 19.02 -7.49 -16.94
C PHE A 371 20.22 -6.87 -16.23
N ASP A 372 20.33 -7.06 -14.93
CA ASP A 372 21.46 -6.56 -14.15
C ASP A 372 22.54 -7.62 -14.02
N SER A 373 23.55 -7.52 -14.87
CA SER A 373 24.81 -8.25 -14.74
C SER A 373 25.76 -7.56 -13.75
N GLY A 374 25.24 -6.67 -12.90
CA GLY A 374 26.00 -5.93 -11.92
C GLY A 374 26.66 -6.82 -10.88
N VAL A 375 27.75 -6.34 -10.31
CA VAL A 375 28.39 -6.90 -9.13
C VAL A 375 28.29 -5.87 -8.00
N ASP A 376 28.15 -6.33 -6.77
CA ASP A 376 28.23 -5.46 -5.61
C ASP A 376 29.66 -4.92 -5.39
N SER A 377 29.86 -4.08 -4.40
CA SER A 377 31.16 -3.52 -4.06
C SER A 377 32.21 -4.57 -3.64
N SER A 378 31.79 -5.81 -3.41
CA SER A 378 32.66 -6.97 -3.13
C SER A 378 32.98 -7.80 -4.36
N GLY A 379 32.38 -7.48 -5.53
CA GLY A 379 32.50 -8.25 -6.76
C GLY A 379 31.60 -9.48 -6.82
N ALA A 380 30.66 -9.65 -5.89
CA ALA A 380 29.68 -10.72 -5.93
C ALA A 380 28.54 -10.38 -6.90
N ALA A 381 28.13 -11.36 -7.73
CA ALA A 381 27.06 -11.16 -8.69
C ALA A 381 25.70 -10.92 -8.00
N LEU A 382 25.06 -9.84 -8.40
CA LEU A 382 23.89 -9.27 -7.72
C LEU A 382 22.60 -10.12 -7.86
N CYS A 383 22.57 -11.08 -8.77
CA CYS A 383 21.42 -11.97 -9.02
C CYS A 383 21.82 -13.45 -9.14
N THR A 384 22.81 -13.84 -8.41
CA THR A 384 23.49 -15.14 -8.47
C THR A 384 22.56 -16.38 -8.40
N PRO A 385 21.49 -16.43 -7.60
CA PRO A 385 20.71 -17.68 -7.48
C PRO A 385 19.95 -18.06 -8.75
N LEU A 386 19.46 -17.12 -9.53
CA LEU A 386 18.72 -17.40 -10.77
C LEU A 386 19.67 -17.60 -11.97
N ALA A 387 20.73 -16.81 -12.06
CA ALA A 387 21.73 -16.95 -13.12
C ALA A 387 22.47 -18.29 -13.06
N ASN A 388 22.85 -18.74 -11.85
CA ASN A 388 23.56 -20.01 -11.64
C ASN A 388 22.65 -21.26 -11.74
N SER A 389 21.34 -21.09 -11.76
CA SER A 389 20.38 -22.20 -11.89
C SER A 389 20.13 -22.65 -13.34
N GLY A 390 20.79 -22.06 -14.32
CA GLY A 390 20.53 -22.32 -15.75
C GLY A 390 19.18 -21.78 -16.26
N LYS A 391 18.53 -20.89 -15.50
CA LYS A 391 17.19 -20.39 -15.80
C LYS A 391 17.15 -19.13 -16.69
N ALA A 392 18.28 -18.62 -17.14
CA ALA A 392 18.31 -17.39 -17.96
C ALA A 392 17.45 -17.51 -19.23
N ALA A 393 17.54 -18.63 -19.95
CA ALA A 393 16.69 -18.89 -21.12
C ALA A 393 15.20 -18.94 -20.73
N SER A 394 14.86 -19.66 -19.65
CA SER A 394 13.49 -19.75 -19.13
C SER A 394 12.92 -18.39 -18.71
N ILE A 395 13.72 -17.48 -18.17
CA ILE A 395 13.29 -16.12 -17.83
C ILE A 395 12.96 -15.33 -19.10
N ALA A 396 13.80 -15.40 -20.14
CA ALA A 396 13.56 -14.73 -21.42
C ALA A 396 12.32 -15.30 -22.14
N ASP A 397 12.18 -16.63 -22.16
CA ASP A 397 11.00 -17.31 -22.70
C ASP A 397 9.74 -16.94 -21.90
N GLY A 398 9.86 -16.86 -20.59
CA GLY A 398 8.78 -16.46 -19.69
C GLY A 398 8.30 -15.04 -19.94
N GLN A 399 9.22 -14.09 -20.20
CA GLN A 399 8.84 -12.73 -20.59
C GLN A 399 8.10 -12.72 -21.93
N ALA A 400 8.55 -13.51 -22.91
CA ALA A 400 7.85 -13.64 -24.19
C ALA A 400 6.44 -14.23 -24.01
N GLN A 401 6.31 -15.27 -23.18
CA GLN A 401 5.00 -15.86 -22.84
C GLN A 401 4.10 -14.90 -22.08
N PHE A 402 4.63 -14.13 -21.12
CA PHE A 402 3.91 -13.10 -20.37
C PHE A 402 3.24 -12.07 -21.31
N ARG A 403 3.95 -11.65 -22.35
CA ARG A 403 3.38 -10.80 -23.43
C ARG A 403 2.33 -11.56 -24.25
N SER A 404 2.65 -12.77 -24.66
CA SER A 404 1.81 -13.57 -25.56
C SER A 404 0.46 -13.91 -24.96
N VAL A 405 0.38 -14.25 -23.66
CA VAL A 405 -0.88 -14.55 -22.97
C VAL A 405 -1.69 -13.30 -22.62
N GLY A 406 -1.08 -12.11 -22.73
CA GLY A 406 -1.76 -10.81 -22.53
C GLY A 406 -1.54 -10.17 -21.16
N CYS A 407 -0.70 -10.71 -20.26
CA CYS A 407 -0.41 -10.09 -18.95
C CYS A 407 0.14 -8.67 -19.10
N ALA A 408 0.99 -8.43 -20.11
CA ALA A 408 1.59 -7.12 -20.40
C ALA A 408 0.58 -6.03 -20.81
N LEU A 409 -0.68 -6.37 -21.07
CA LEU A 409 -1.73 -5.41 -21.44
C LEU A 409 -2.23 -4.58 -20.24
N CYS A 410 -2.09 -5.09 -19.02
CA CYS A 410 -2.26 -4.37 -17.77
C CYS A 410 -0.89 -4.10 -17.13
N HIS A 411 -0.04 -5.11 -17.09
CA HIS A 411 1.32 -5.01 -16.55
C HIS A 411 2.29 -4.49 -17.61
N THR A 412 2.09 -3.22 -18.03
CA THR A 412 2.92 -2.53 -19.02
C THR A 412 4.38 -2.54 -18.59
N GLU A 413 5.25 -3.06 -19.45
CA GLU A 413 6.64 -3.35 -19.10
C GLU A 413 7.50 -2.10 -18.96
N THR A 414 7.24 -1.07 -19.78
CA THR A 414 8.16 0.07 -19.93
C THR A 414 7.40 1.37 -20.01
N LEU A 415 7.84 2.34 -19.23
CA LEU A 415 7.37 3.71 -19.26
C LEU A 415 8.57 4.68 -19.24
N THR A 416 8.30 5.98 -19.50
CA THR A 416 9.31 7.03 -19.47
C THR A 416 8.82 8.19 -18.60
N THR A 417 9.69 8.67 -17.73
CA THR A 417 9.45 9.84 -16.90
C THR A 417 9.53 11.13 -17.69
N GLY A 418 9.06 12.22 -17.10
CA GLY A 418 9.23 13.58 -17.62
C GLY A 418 10.53 14.22 -17.15
N PRO A 419 10.71 15.53 -17.45
CA PRO A 419 11.82 16.32 -16.92
C PRO A 419 11.82 16.33 -15.39
N SER A 420 13.02 16.26 -14.79
CA SER A 420 13.20 16.25 -13.34
C SER A 420 14.52 16.93 -12.95
N PRO A 421 14.58 17.59 -11.77
CA PRO A 421 15.85 18.08 -11.21
C PRO A 421 16.73 16.92 -10.68
N PHE A 422 16.16 15.73 -10.49
CA PHE A 422 16.90 14.53 -10.09
C PHE A 422 17.37 13.78 -11.32
N ALA A 423 18.66 13.64 -11.48
CA ALA A 423 19.27 13.08 -12.72
C ALA A 423 18.68 11.71 -13.11
N SER A 424 18.49 10.82 -12.15
CA SER A 424 17.93 9.47 -12.40
C SER A 424 16.44 9.46 -12.75
N LEU A 425 15.72 10.54 -12.46
CA LEU A 425 14.30 10.67 -12.81
C LEU A 425 14.07 11.50 -14.07
N ASN A 426 15.13 12.10 -14.64
CA ASN A 426 15.00 13.05 -15.75
C ASN A 426 14.90 12.34 -17.09
N ASN A 427 13.70 12.28 -17.70
CA ASN A 427 13.42 11.59 -18.96
C ASN A 427 13.96 10.14 -18.96
N ALA A 428 13.86 9.45 -17.84
CA ALA A 428 14.38 8.12 -17.64
C ALA A 428 13.40 7.05 -18.09
N THR A 429 13.89 6.00 -18.72
CA THR A 429 13.12 4.78 -18.99
C THR A 429 13.18 3.87 -17.78
N PHE A 430 12.02 3.30 -17.38
CA PHE A 430 11.92 2.41 -16.26
C PHE A 430 10.90 1.29 -16.52
N HIS A 431 10.97 0.21 -15.73
CA HIS A 431 10.22 -1.03 -15.98
C HIS A 431 9.31 -1.38 -14.80
N PRO A 432 8.15 -0.71 -14.67
CA PRO A 432 7.23 -0.94 -13.55
C PRO A 432 6.41 -2.22 -13.66
N TYR A 433 6.22 -2.74 -14.85
CA TYR A 433 5.24 -3.79 -15.12
C TYR A 433 3.85 -3.40 -14.59
N SER A 434 3.40 -2.21 -14.96
CA SER A 434 2.11 -1.63 -14.57
C SER A 434 1.74 -0.49 -15.51
N ASP A 435 0.47 -0.42 -15.89
CA ASP A 435 -0.12 0.72 -16.60
C ASP A 435 -0.69 1.79 -15.64
N PHE A 436 -0.72 1.50 -14.34
CA PHE A 436 -1.33 2.32 -13.28
C PHE A 436 -2.82 2.62 -13.47
N ALA A 437 -3.49 1.97 -14.42
CA ALA A 437 -4.93 2.07 -14.60
C ALA A 437 -5.69 1.24 -13.56
N LEU A 438 -6.96 1.57 -13.37
CA LEU A 438 -7.92 0.77 -12.64
C LEU A 438 -8.51 -0.29 -13.57
N HIS A 439 -8.58 -1.52 -13.09
CA HIS A 439 -9.25 -2.62 -13.76
C HIS A 439 -10.28 -3.27 -12.86
N GLY A 440 -11.41 -3.66 -13.44
CA GLY A 440 -12.41 -4.47 -12.77
C GLY A 440 -11.87 -5.88 -12.54
N MET A 441 -11.61 -6.24 -11.27
CA MET A 441 -11.02 -7.53 -10.92
C MET A 441 -12.06 -8.59 -10.51
N GLY A 442 -13.34 -8.29 -10.73
CA GLY A 442 -14.43 -9.20 -10.46
C GLY A 442 -14.68 -9.46 -8.98
N GLN A 443 -15.46 -10.51 -8.68
CA GLN A 443 -15.97 -10.75 -7.33
C GLN A 443 -14.94 -11.29 -6.34
N ILE A 444 -13.97 -12.11 -6.79
CA ILE A 444 -13.00 -12.75 -5.90
C ILE A 444 -12.03 -11.72 -5.27
N LEU A 445 -11.65 -10.71 -6.03
CA LEU A 445 -10.75 -9.66 -5.56
C LEU A 445 -11.46 -8.39 -5.10
N ALA A 446 -12.79 -8.30 -5.23
CA ALA A 446 -13.55 -7.15 -4.74
C ALA A 446 -13.39 -6.97 -3.22
N ASP A 447 -13.15 -5.74 -2.79
CA ASP A 447 -13.10 -5.36 -1.37
C ASP A 447 -14.31 -4.51 -0.93
N GLY A 448 -15.18 -4.15 -1.86
CA GLY A 448 -16.37 -3.34 -1.59
C GLY A 448 -16.10 -1.87 -1.28
N VAL A 449 -14.84 -1.43 -1.23
CA VAL A 449 -14.46 -0.06 -0.87
C VAL A 449 -14.34 0.83 -2.09
N VAL A 450 -14.97 1.99 -2.03
CA VAL A 450 -14.89 3.05 -3.06
C VAL A 450 -13.87 4.09 -2.63
N GLN A 451 -12.91 4.44 -3.52
CA GLN A 451 -11.94 5.50 -3.27
C GLN A 451 -11.74 6.35 -4.54
N GLY A 452 -12.07 7.65 -4.44
CA GLY A 452 -12.16 8.51 -5.62
C GLY A 452 -13.22 7.96 -6.57
N ALA A 453 -12.87 7.78 -7.84
CA ALA A 453 -13.77 7.17 -8.82
C ALA A 453 -13.65 5.63 -8.88
N ALA A 454 -12.71 5.00 -8.14
CA ALA A 454 -12.55 3.55 -8.13
C ALA A 454 -13.67 2.87 -7.36
N SER A 455 -14.36 1.94 -8.00
CA SER A 455 -15.43 1.12 -7.39
C SER A 455 -14.89 0.00 -6.52
N GLY A 456 -15.79 -0.71 -5.81
CA GLY A 456 -15.43 -1.78 -4.87
C GLY A 456 -14.69 -2.98 -5.49
N ASN A 457 -14.81 -3.19 -6.80
CA ASN A 457 -14.14 -4.28 -7.52
C ASN A 457 -12.99 -3.81 -8.42
N GLU A 458 -12.72 -2.51 -8.49
CA GLU A 458 -11.62 -1.97 -9.29
C GLU A 458 -10.36 -1.79 -8.45
N PHE A 459 -9.23 -2.15 -9.02
CA PHE A 459 -7.91 -1.97 -8.43
C PHE A 459 -6.92 -1.43 -9.46
N ARG A 460 -5.99 -0.60 -8.97
CA ARG A 460 -4.85 -0.17 -9.76
C ARG A 460 -3.95 -1.36 -10.04
N THR A 461 -3.49 -1.51 -11.28
CA THR A 461 -2.46 -2.49 -11.60
C THR A 461 -1.23 -2.24 -10.71
N ALA A 462 -0.90 -3.23 -9.88
CA ALA A 462 0.26 -3.15 -9.01
C ALA A 462 1.55 -3.28 -9.82
N PRO A 463 2.59 -2.47 -9.55
CA PRO A 463 3.92 -2.70 -10.09
C PRO A 463 4.44 -4.08 -9.71
N LEU A 464 5.09 -4.78 -10.67
CA LEU A 464 5.64 -6.10 -10.41
C LEU A 464 7.13 -6.09 -10.07
N TRP A 465 7.82 -4.95 -10.20
CA TRP A 465 9.21 -4.88 -9.71
C TRP A 465 9.28 -5.27 -8.22
N GLY A 466 10.33 -5.98 -7.85
CA GLY A 466 10.48 -6.55 -6.51
C GLY A 466 9.57 -7.73 -6.20
N LEU A 467 8.78 -8.22 -7.18
CA LEU A 467 7.92 -9.40 -6.99
C LEU A 467 8.72 -10.66 -6.67
N GLY A 468 9.95 -10.74 -7.19
CA GLY A 468 10.83 -11.86 -6.96
C GLY A 468 11.13 -12.15 -5.49
N GLN A 469 11.10 -11.14 -4.66
CA GLN A 469 11.35 -11.25 -3.22
C GLN A 469 10.07 -11.15 -2.37
N ARG A 470 8.94 -10.72 -2.95
CA ARG A 470 7.68 -10.54 -2.22
C ARG A 470 7.15 -11.85 -1.66
N ILE A 471 6.76 -11.83 -0.38
CA ILE A 471 6.22 -13.00 0.33
C ILE A 471 4.70 -13.07 0.16
N PHE A 472 4.00 -11.99 0.50
CA PHE A 472 2.54 -11.94 0.47
C PHE A 472 2.08 -11.24 -0.81
N LEU A 473 1.12 -11.85 -1.50
CA LEU A 473 0.66 -11.45 -2.82
C LEU A 473 -0.79 -10.98 -2.77
N LEU A 474 -1.21 -10.22 -3.77
CA LEU A 474 -2.48 -9.52 -3.88
C LEU A 474 -2.63 -8.37 -2.87
N HIS A 475 -3.72 -7.60 -2.95
CA HIS A 475 -3.94 -6.42 -2.12
C HIS A 475 -4.15 -6.73 -0.64
N ASP A 476 -4.57 -7.96 -0.31
CA ASP A 476 -4.89 -8.41 1.05
C ASP A 476 -3.95 -9.47 1.62
N GLY A 477 -2.92 -9.86 0.84
CA GLY A 477 -1.91 -10.80 1.30
C GLY A 477 -2.42 -12.23 1.50
N ARG A 478 -3.50 -12.62 0.81
CA ARG A 478 -4.17 -13.91 1.02
C ARG A 478 -3.36 -15.12 0.60
N THR A 479 -2.35 -14.96 -0.24
CA THR A 479 -1.50 -16.05 -0.72
C THR A 479 -0.03 -15.67 -0.77
N LYS A 480 0.82 -16.70 -0.79
CA LYS A 480 2.27 -16.61 -1.01
C LYS A 480 2.69 -17.28 -2.32
N ASP A 481 1.75 -17.92 -3.01
CA ASP A 481 1.95 -18.68 -4.24
C ASP A 481 1.53 -17.86 -5.46
N LEU A 482 2.42 -17.77 -6.47
CA LEU A 482 2.15 -17.02 -7.71
C LEU A 482 1.02 -17.64 -8.54
N LEU A 483 0.90 -18.97 -8.56
CA LEU A 483 -0.18 -19.61 -9.31
C LEU A 483 -1.55 -19.31 -8.69
N GLU A 484 -1.64 -19.30 -7.37
CA GLU A 484 -2.86 -18.89 -6.67
C GLU A 484 -3.17 -17.41 -6.91
N ALA A 485 -2.14 -16.56 -6.90
CA ALA A 485 -2.30 -15.13 -7.19
C ALA A 485 -2.77 -14.91 -8.63
N ILE A 486 -2.19 -15.61 -9.62
CA ILE A 486 -2.61 -15.55 -11.02
C ILE A 486 -4.06 -16.07 -11.14
N ALA A 487 -4.38 -17.21 -10.54
CA ALA A 487 -5.72 -17.79 -10.60
C ALA A 487 -6.79 -16.87 -10.00
N ALA A 488 -6.46 -16.11 -8.95
CA ALA A 488 -7.37 -15.16 -8.31
C ALA A 488 -7.80 -14.00 -9.23
N HIS A 489 -7.08 -13.76 -10.31
CA HIS A 489 -7.48 -12.77 -11.33
C HIS A 489 -8.70 -13.22 -12.13
N GLN A 490 -9.07 -14.50 -12.10
CA GLN A 490 -10.23 -15.03 -12.81
C GLN A 490 -11.46 -15.10 -11.89
N SER A 491 -12.48 -14.33 -12.20
CA SER A 491 -13.79 -14.42 -11.53
C SER A 491 -14.89 -13.77 -12.36
N PRO A 492 -16.18 -14.00 -12.04
CA PRO A 492 -17.27 -13.29 -12.72
C PRO A 492 -17.06 -11.77 -12.66
N GLY A 493 -17.08 -11.13 -13.82
CA GLY A 493 -16.88 -9.69 -13.96
C GLY A 493 -15.43 -9.22 -13.94
N SER A 494 -14.44 -10.11 -13.94
CA SER A 494 -13.03 -9.72 -14.05
C SER A 494 -12.63 -9.43 -15.50
N GLU A 495 -11.94 -8.32 -15.71
CA GLU A 495 -11.33 -7.96 -17.00
C GLU A 495 -10.16 -8.88 -17.38
N ALA A 496 -9.55 -9.57 -16.41
CA ALA A 496 -8.45 -10.49 -16.64
C ALA A 496 -8.89 -11.88 -17.13
N ASN A 497 -10.20 -12.18 -17.23
CA ASN A 497 -10.69 -13.51 -17.59
C ASN A 497 -10.11 -14.04 -18.90
N GLY A 498 -10.02 -13.21 -19.95
CA GLY A 498 -9.45 -13.59 -21.24
C GLY A 498 -7.95 -13.91 -21.15
N VAL A 499 -7.22 -13.16 -20.36
CA VAL A 499 -5.78 -13.38 -20.12
C VAL A 499 -5.56 -14.69 -19.35
N ILE A 500 -6.34 -14.94 -18.30
CA ILE A 500 -6.20 -16.18 -17.52
C ILE A 500 -6.62 -17.40 -18.34
N GLN A 501 -7.61 -17.27 -19.23
CA GLN A 501 -7.94 -18.34 -20.18
C GLN A 501 -6.74 -18.65 -21.09
N SER A 502 -6.05 -17.63 -21.61
CA SER A 502 -4.84 -17.78 -22.43
C SER A 502 -3.71 -18.43 -21.63
N PHE A 503 -3.47 -17.98 -20.38
CA PHE A 503 -2.49 -18.59 -19.47
C PHE A 503 -2.78 -20.06 -19.19
N ASN A 504 -4.05 -20.44 -19.02
CA ASN A 504 -4.45 -21.82 -18.81
C ASN A 504 -4.28 -22.69 -20.06
N GLY A 505 -4.23 -22.08 -21.24
CA GLY A 505 -4.06 -22.74 -22.53
C GLY A 505 -2.61 -23.11 -22.90
N VAL A 506 -1.60 -22.49 -22.26
CA VAL A 506 -0.19 -22.78 -22.55
C VAL A 506 0.28 -24.07 -21.86
N THR A 507 1.41 -24.63 -22.31
CA THR A 507 2.00 -25.84 -21.73
C THR A 507 2.53 -25.61 -20.31
N ASP A 508 2.74 -26.70 -19.55
CA ASP A 508 3.34 -26.63 -18.21
C ASP A 508 4.73 -25.99 -18.22
N ALA A 509 5.53 -26.26 -19.26
CA ALA A 509 6.85 -25.65 -19.44
C ALA A 509 6.73 -24.13 -19.61
N GLN A 510 5.84 -23.67 -20.47
CA GLN A 510 5.62 -22.24 -20.70
C GLN A 510 5.06 -21.54 -19.45
N ARG A 511 4.20 -22.21 -18.68
CA ARG A 511 3.76 -21.67 -17.37
C ARG A 511 4.92 -21.54 -16.39
N GLN A 512 5.80 -22.57 -16.34
CA GLN A 512 7.00 -22.52 -15.50
C GLN A 512 7.92 -21.37 -15.90
N ASP A 513 8.08 -21.11 -17.20
CA ASP A 513 8.87 -20.00 -17.71
C ASP A 513 8.29 -18.66 -17.24
N ILE A 514 6.96 -18.47 -17.32
CA ILE A 514 6.28 -17.28 -16.78
C ILE A 514 6.55 -17.10 -15.28
N LEU A 515 6.49 -18.17 -14.48
CA LEU A 515 6.74 -18.09 -13.03
C LEU A 515 8.19 -17.74 -12.73
N ASN A 516 9.15 -18.31 -13.49
CA ASN A 516 10.57 -17.97 -13.36
C ASN A 516 10.84 -16.50 -13.73
N PHE A 517 10.19 -16.01 -14.80
CA PHE A 517 10.22 -14.60 -15.17
C PHE A 517 9.67 -13.71 -14.05
N LEU A 518 8.48 -13.99 -13.54
CA LEU A 518 7.87 -13.21 -12.46
C LEU A 518 8.74 -13.20 -11.19
N ARG A 519 9.37 -14.30 -10.85
CA ARG A 519 10.31 -14.37 -9.71
C ARG A 519 11.67 -13.73 -10.01
N SER A 520 11.95 -13.34 -11.26
CA SER A 520 13.14 -12.55 -11.61
C SER A 520 12.94 -11.03 -11.39
N LEU A 521 11.69 -10.56 -11.29
CA LEU A 521 11.34 -9.15 -11.18
C LEU A 521 11.64 -8.52 -9.81
#